data_9c1af56d20866ac002d8f19e26d2a3a1
#
_entry.id   9c1af56d20866ac002d8f19e26d2a3a1
#
_cell.length_a   1.000
_cell.length_b   1.000
_cell.length_c   1.000
_cell.angle_alpha   90.00
_cell.angle_beta   90.00
_cell.angle_gamma   90.00
#
_symmetry.space_group_name_H-M   'P 1'
#
loop_
_entity.id
_entity.type
_entity.pdbx_description
1 polymer ?
#
loop_
_entity_poly.entity_id
_entity_poly.type
_entity_poly.pdbx_seq_one_letter_code
_entity_poly.pdbx_strand_id
1 'polypeptide(L)'
;MKFIDKYLGCLIGGAAGDSLEYNIEFNSIDEIKRKYGPNGIEKYSLTNGKAIISDDTQMTMFTANALLNAKYQKIDYIDSIRESYKNWILTQNTVYDEKRKNKFWIMSDSGLYSRRAPGCTCISSINSGAYGTIDKLINNSKVKAAEE
;
A
#
# COMPACT_ATOMS: atom_id res chain seq x y z
N MET A 1 -24.59 5.87 11.42
CA MET A 1 -23.56 5.40 10.50
C MET A 1 -23.30 3.92 10.77
N LYS A 2 -23.47 3.07 9.80
CA LYS A 2 -23.25 1.62 9.95
C LYS A 2 -21.75 1.35 10.19
N PHE A 3 -21.43 0.26 10.89
CA PHE A 3 -20.04 -0.08 11.19
C PHE A 3 -19.18 -0.25 9.90
N ILE A 4 -19.77 -0.80 8.86
CA ILE A 4 -19.13 -0.95 7.54
C ILE A 4 -18.74 0.41 6.93
N ASP A 5 -19.54 1.46 7.13
CA ASP A 5 -19.27 2.78 6.58
C ASP A 5 -17.97 3.38 7.14
N LYS A 6 -17.63 3.03 8.39
CA LYS A 6 -16.37 3.46 9.02
C LYS A 6 -15.14 2.81 8.38
N TYR A 7 -15.23 1.52 8.07
CA TYR A 7 -14.14 0.82 7.37
C TYR A 7 -13.95 1.34 5.95
N LEU A 8 -15.05 1.49 5.21
CA LEU A 8 -15.00 2.06 3.87
C LEU A 8 -14.47 3.49 3.88
N GLY A 9 -14.92 4.31 4.84
CA GLY A 9 -14.42 5.67 5.00
C GLY A 9 -12.93 5.73 5.32
N CYS A 10 -12.41 4.81 6.14
CA CYS A 10 -10.99 4.70 6.44
C CYS A 10 -10.17 4.35 5.19
N LEU A 11 -10.56 3.29 4.47
CA LEU A 11 -9.83 2.83 3.28
C LEU A 11 -9.89 3.86 2.14
N ILE A 12 -11.07 4.42 1.88
CA ILE A 12 -11.24 5.43 0.82
C ILE A 12 -10.56 6.74 1.20
N GLY A 13 -10.66 7.16 2.46
CA GLY A 13 -10.02 8.38 2.94
C GLY A 13 -8.49 8.29 2.87
N GLY A 14 -7.92 7.15 3.29
CA GLY A 14 -6.49 6.89 3.14
C GLY A 14 -6.04 6.94 1.68
N ALA A 15 -6.74 6.21 0.80
CA ALA A 15 -6.44 6.22 -0.64
C ALA A 15 -6.58 7.61 -1.28
N ALA A 16 -7.54 8.41 -0.83
CA ALA A 16 -7.73 9.77 -1.30
C ALA A 16 -6.56 10.68 -0.88
N GLY A 17 -6.10 10.58 0.37
CA GLY A 17 -4.93 11.31 0.86
C GLY A 17 -3.66 10.91 0.12
N ASP A 18 -3.37 9.62 0.04
CA ASP A 18 -2.24 9.04 -0.70
C ASP A 18 -2.23 9.51 -2.16
N SER A 19 -3.36 9.44 -2.85
CA SER A 19 -3.45 9.89 -4.26
C SER A 19 -3.23 11.40 -4.42
N LEU A 20 -3.55 12.19 -3.42
CA LEU A 20 -3.29 13.64 -3.45
C LEU A 20 -1.79 13.91 -3.34
N GLU A 21 -1.11 13.17 -2.46
CA GLU A 21 0.31 13.32 -2.16
C GLU A 21 1.23 12.67 -3.20
N TYR A 22 0.81 11.61 -3.86
CA TYR A 22 1.63 10.75 -4.73
C TYR A 22 2.60 11.51 -5.66
N ASN A 23 2.16 12.64 -6.24
CA ASN A 23 2.98 13.41 -7.18
C ASN A 23 3.90 14.44 -6.53
N ILE A 24 3.87 14.56 -5.21
CA ILE A 24 4.68 15.51 -4.45
C ILE A 24 5.52 14.85 -3.34
N GLU A 25 5.37 13.56 -3.12
CA GLU A 25 6.03 12.77 -2.07
C GLU A 25 7.54 13.06 -1.94
N PHE A 26 8.23 13.24 -3.07
CA PHE A 26 9.67 13.48 -3.09
C PHE A 26 10.04 14.95 -3.36
N ASN A 27 9.07 15.87 -3.32
CA ASN A 27 9.31 17.29 -3.54
C ASN A 27 9.57 18.01 -2.21
N SER A 28 10.48 18.97 -2.23
CA SER A 28 10.62 19.91 -1.12
C SER A 28 9.42 20.87 -1.04
N ILE A 29 9.17 21.44 0.14
CA ILE A 29 8.11 22.45 0.33
C ILE A 29 8.24 23.59 -0.65
N ASP A 30 9.46 24.04 -0.94
CA ASP A 30 9.70 25.13 -1.89
C ASP A 30 9.35 24.73 -3.33
N GLU A 31 9.59 23.50 -3.72
CA GLU A 31 9.18 22.95 -5.01
C GLU A 31 7.66 22.84 -5.10
N ILE A 32 7.01 22.36 -4.06
CA ILE A 32 5.55 22.27 -3.97
C ILE A 32 4.93 23.65 -4.11
N LYS A 33 5.39 24.63 -3.32
CA LYS A 33 4.88 26.02 -3.39
C LYS A 33 5.14 26.69 -4.75
N ARG A 34 6.29 26.41 -5.36
CA ARG A 34 6.61 26.93 -6.70
C ARG A 34 5.69 26.35 -7.77
N LYS A 35 5.34 25.07 -7.67
CA LYS A 35 4.54 24.36 -8.68
C LYS A 35 3.03 24.57 -8.50
N TYR A 36 2.56 24.59 -7.25
CA TYR A 36 1.13 24.60 -6.93
C TYR A 36 0.65 25.86 -6.23
N GLY A 37 1.53 26.80 -5.92
CA GLY A 37 1.21 28.04 -5.22
C GLY A 37 1.42 27.96 -3.70
N PRO A 38 1.17 29.07 -2.98
CA PRO A 38 1.48 29.19 -1.56
C PRO A 38 0.67 28.22 -0.67
N ASN A 39 -0.49 27.80 -1.12
CA ASN A 39 -1.35 26.85 -0.39
C ASN A 39 -0.97 25.38 -0.62
N GLY A 40 -0.03 25.09 -1.53
CA GLY A 40 0.34 23.74 -1.88
C GLY A 40 -0.66 23.06 -2.82
N ILE A 41 -0.78 21.73 -2.73
CA ILE A 41 -1.63 20.95 -3.62
C ILE A 41 -3.09 20.99 -3.15
N GLU A 42 -3.99 21.42 -4.01
CA GLU A 42 -5.43 21.53 -3.73
C GLU A 42 -6.27 20.60 -4.63
N LYS A 43 -5.65 19.95 -5.61
CA LYS A 43 -6.34 19.11 -6.60
C LYS A 43 -5.50 17.91 -6.96
N TYR A 44 -6.17 16.80 -7.25
CA TYR A 44 -5.50 15.60 -7.73
C TYR A 44 -4.78 15.84 -9.05
N SER A 45 -3.57 15.32 -9.15
CA SER A 45 -2.89 15.15 -10.43
C SER A 45 -3.35 13.84 -11.06
N LEU A 46 -3.96 13.93 -12.24
CA LEU A 46 -4.54 12.76 -12.90
C LEU A 46 -3.62 12.17 -13.96
N THR A 47 -3.52 10.85 -13.98
CA THR A 47 -2.88 10.09 -15.05
C THR A 47 -3.97 9.32 -15.79
N ASN A 48 -4.16 9.63 -17.07
CA ASN A 48 -5.27 9.06 -17.87
C ASN A 48 -6.65 9.21 -17.20
N GLY A 49 -6.91 10.36 -16.59
CA GLY A 49 -8.17 10.68 -15.93
C GLY A 49 -8.37 10.01 -14.56
N LYS A 50 -7.34 9.38 -14.00
CA LYS A 50 -7.39 8.70 -12.69
C LYS A 50 -6.36 9.29 -11.74
N ALA A 51 -6.75 9.48 -10.49
CA ALA A 51 -5.82 9.71 -9.38
C ALA A 51 -5.08 8.38 -9.08
N ILE A 52 -3.77 8.46 -8.95
CA ILE A 52 -2.92 7.29 -8.75
C ILE A 52 -2.60 7.16 -7.27
N ILE A 53 -2.73 5.95 -6.74
CA ILE A 53 -2.34 5.57 -5.37
C ILE A 53 -0.88 5.11 -5.35
N SER A 54 -0.22 5.23 -4.19
CA SER A 54 1.11 4.67 -3.94
C SER A 54 1.06 3.20 -3.47
N ASP A 55 2.21 2.68 -3.06
CA ASP A 55 2.33 1.39 -2.38
C ASP A 55 1.67 1.40 -1.00
N ASP A 56 1.53 2.52 -0.32
CA ASP A 56 0.88 2.63 0.98
C ASP A 56 -0.58 2.21 0.92
N THR A 57 -1.33 2.72 -0.07
CA THR A 57 -2.70 2.24 -0.30
C THR A 57 -2.72 0.79 -0.74
N GLN A 58 -1.80 0.35 -1.62
CA GLN A 58 -1.73 -1.05 -2.01
C GLN A 58 -1.51 -1.95 -0.79
N MET A 59 -0.52 -1.67 0.05
CA MET A 59 -0.22 -2.45 1.26
C MET A 59 -1.39 -2.44 2.25
N THR A 60 -2.06 -1.30 2.42
CA THR A 60 -3.28 -1.20 3.23
C THR A 60 -4.38 -2.14 2.73
N MET A 61 -4.61 -2.20 1.43
CA MET A 61 -5.59 -3.11 0.81
C MET A 61 -5.17 -4.58 1.00
N PHE A 62 -3.90 -4.91 0.83
CA PHE A 62 -3.38 -6.26 1.06
C PHE A 62 -3.48 -6.66 2.53
N THR A 63 -3.26 -5.73 3.47
CA THR A 63 -3.47 -5.96 4.91
C THR A 63 -4.94 -6.24 5.21
N ALA A 64 -5.85 -5.41 4.73
CA ALA A 64 -7.29 -5.61 4.93
C ALA A 64 -7.77 -6.96 4.38
N ASN A 65 -7.31 -7.32 3.17
CA ASN A 65 -7.61 -8.61 2.57
C ASN A 65 -7.06 -9.79 3.39
N ALA A 66 -5.83 -9.66 3.92
CA ALA A 66 -5.23 -10.68 4.76
C ALA A 66 -6.02 -10.92 6.05
N LEU A 67 -6.48 -9.86 6.71
CA LEU A 67 -7.29 -9.96 7.92
C LEU A 67 -8.63 -10.66 7.64
N LEU A 68 -9.28 -10.31 6.53
CA LEU A 68 -10.52 -10.98 6.10
C LEU A 68 -10.27 -12.46 5.79
N ASN A 69 -9.19 -12.77 5.07
CA ASN A 69 -8.80 -14.13 4.74
C ASN A 69 -8.48 -14.96 6.00
N ALA A 70 -7.73 -14.39 6.95
CA ALA A 70 -7.41 -15.04 8.21
C ALA A 70 -8.68 -15.43 8.98
N LYS A 71 -9.61 -14.50 9.09
CA LYS A 71 -10.91 -14.74 9.74
C LYS A 71 -11.73 -15.81 9.01
N TYR A 72 -11.79 -15.75 7.69
CA TYR A 72 -12.58 -16.70 6.88
C TYR A 72 -11.98 -18.10 6.92
N GLN A 73 -10.67 -18.23 6.78
CA GLN A 73 -9.94 -19.51 6.76
C GLN A 73 -9.62 -20.03 8.17
N LYS A 74 -9.84 -19.24 9.24
CA LYS A 74 -9.50 -19.55 10.63
C LYS A 74 -8.01 -19.87 10.81
N ILE A 75 -7.15 -19.06 10.18
CA ILE A 75 -5.69 -19.15 10.30
C ILE A 75 -5.15 -17.96 11.09
N ASP A 76 -3.88 -18.04 11.47
CA ASP A 76 -3.20 -16.97 12.19
C ASP A 76 -3.16 -15.69 11.35
N TYR A 77 -3.38 -14.53 12.00
CA TYR A 77 -3.40 -13.21 11.34
C TYR A 77 -2.02 -12.82 10.81
N ILE A 78 -0.96 -13.11 11.58
CA ILE A 78 0.41 -12.75 11.19
C ILE A 78 0.82 -13.55 9.95
N ASP A 79 0.53 -14.85 9.94
CA ASP A 79 0.83 -15.70 8.78
C ASP A 79 0.06 -15.26 7.54
N SER A 80 -1.22 -14.88 7.70
CA SER A 80 -2.04 -14.38 6.59
C SER A 80 -1.50 -13.06 6.03
N ILE A 81 -1.10 -12.11 6.89
CA ILE A 81 -0.53 -10.83 6.48
C ILE A 81 0.80 -11.06 5.75
N ARG A 82 1.67 -11.91 6.26
CA ARG A 82 2.95 -12.24 5.60
C ARG A 82 2.75 -12.81 4.21
N GLU A 83 1.83 -13.75 4.07
CA GLU A 83 1.53 -14.34 2.77
C GLU A 83 0.93 -13.31 1.81
N SER A 84 0.07 -12.43 2.32
CA SER A 84 -0.50 -11.33 1.56
C SER A 84 0.58 -10.37 1.04
N TYR A 85 1.55 -10.00 1.86
CA TYR A 85 2.65 -9.12 1.45
C TYR A 85 3.58 -9.76 0.43
N LYS A 86 3.81 -11.08 0.49
CA LYS A 86 4.52 -11.78 -0.59
C LYS A 86 3.77 -11.69 -1.92
N ASN A 87 2.43 -11.76 -1.88
CA ASN A 87 1.61 -11.57 -3.05
C ASN A 87 1.63 -10.12 -3.54
N TRP A 88 1.70 -9.13 -2.62
CA TRP A 88 1.92 -7.74 -3.01
C TRP A 88 3.27 -7.58 -3.75
N ILE A 89 4.37 -8.14 -3.23
CA ILE A 89 5.67 -8.15 -3.95
C ILE A 89 5.53 -8.74 -5.35
N LEU A 90 4.75 -9.80 -5.50
CA LEU A 90 4.49 -10.40 -6.81
C LEU A 90 3.84 -9.40 -7.77
N THR A 91 2.86 -8.60 -7.31
CA THR A 91 2.22 -7.57 -8.15
C THR A 91 3.16 -6.45 -8.56
N GLN A 92 4.22 -6.19 -7.78
CA GLN A 92 5.23 -5.17 -8.11
C GLN A 92 6.20 -5.63 -9.21
N ASN A 93 6.30 -6.94 -9.45
CA ASN A 93 7.32 -7.53 -10.31
C ASN A 93 6.77 -8.32 -11.49
N THR A 94 5.45 -8.49 -11.59
CA THR A 94 4.84 -9.29 -12.66
C THR A 94 3.67 -8.56 -13.30
N VAL A 95 3.34 -8.95 -14.51
CA VAL A 95 2.13 -8.50 -15.21
C VAL A 95 0.94 -9.32 -14.72
N TYR A 96 -0.25 -8.69 -14.73
CA TYR A 96 -1.50 -9.38 -14.42
C TYR A 96 -1.72 -10.55 -15.40
N ASP A 97 -2.11 -11.68 -14.86
CA ASP A 97 -2.47 -12.87 -15.60
C ASP A 97 -3.80 -13.42 -15.08
N GLU A 98 -4.85 -13.28 -15.87
CA GLU A 98 -6.20 -13.71 -15.52
C GLU A 98 -6.28 -15.23 -15.25
N LYS A 99 -5.40 -16.04 -15.85
CA LYS A 99 -5.37 -17.50 -15.68
C LYS A 99 -4.67 -17.94 -14.40
N ARG A 100 -4.00 -17.01 -13.70
CA ARG A 100 -3.31 -17.31 -12.45
C ARG A 100 -4.32 -17.65 -11.35
N LYS A 101 -4.21 -18.83 -10.76
CA LYS A 101 -4.97 -19.19 -9.58
C LYS A 101 -4.40 -18.47 -8.36
N ASN A 102 -5.18 -17.58 -7.78
CA ASN A 102 -4.77 -16.79 -6.63
C ASN A 102 -5.49 -17.25 -5.36
N LYS A 103 -4.75 -17.34 -4.26
CA LYS A 103 -5.30 -17.66 -2.93
C LYS A 103 -6.08 -16.47 -2.36
N PHE A 104 -5.63 -15.27 -2.65
CA PHE A 104 -6.25 -14.02 -2.19
C PHE A 104 -7.06 -13.40 -3.34
N TRP A 105 -8.33 -13.10 -3.07
CA TRP A 105 -9.24 -12.54 -4.08
C TRP A 105 -8.76 -11.18 -4.62
N ILE A 106 -8.05 -10.40 -3.77
CA ILE A 106 -7.50 -9.10 -4.18
C ILE A 106 -6.54 -9.22 -5.38
N MET A 107 -5.90 -10.36 -5.54
CA MET A 107 -4.99 -10.64 -6.67
C MET A 107 -5.70 -10.70 -8.03
N SER A 108 -7.04 -10.71 -8.06
CA SER A 108 -7.82 -10.64 -9.31
C SER A 108 -8.01 -9.22 -9.83
N ASP A 109 -7.59 -8.20 -9.06
CA ASP A 109 -7.63 -6.81 -9.52
C ASP A 109 -6.34 -6.47 -10.31
N SER A 110 -6.50 -6.30 -11.62
CA SER A 110 -5.40 -5.95 -12.53
C SER A 110 -4.75 -4.59 -12.20
N GLY A 111 -5.49 -3.67 -11.58
CA GLY A 111 -5.01 -2.35 -11.19
C GLY A 111 -3.89 -2.38 -10.16
N LEU A 112 -3.76 -3.49 -9.40
CA LEU A 112 -2.73 -3.68 -8.39
C LEU A 112 -1.38 -4.15 -8.97
N TYR A 113 -1.36 -4.60 -10.24
CA TYR A 113 -0.13 -5.04 -10.93
C TYR A 113 0.61 -3.86 -11.54
N SER A 114 0.98 -2.95 -10.67
CA SER A 114 1.74 -1.74 -11.03
C SER A 114 2.68 -1.40 -9.89
N ARG A 115 3.94 -1.12 -10.25
CA ARG A 115 4.92 -0.63 -9.30
C ARG A 115 4.58 0.83 -8.92
N ARG A 116 4.35 1.08 -7.62
CA ARG A 116 3.85 2.36 -7.10
C ARG A 116 4.79 2.91 -6.03
N ALA A 117 6.02 3.23 -6.43
CA ALA A 117 7.08 3.76 -5.56
C ALA A 117 7.37 2.94 -4.29
N PRO A 118 7.38 1.58 -4.32
CA PRO A 118 7.49 0.77 -3.12
C PRO A 118 8.77 1.05 -2.36
N GLY A 119 8.62 1.24 -1.04
CA GLY A 119 9.75 1.50 -0.15
C GLY A 119 10.76 0.37 -0.14
N CYS A 120 12.06 0.69 -0.28
CA CYS A 120 13.14 -0.30 -0.27
C CYS A 120 13.15 -1.14 1.02
N THR A 121 12.82 -0.53 2.16
CA THR A 121 12.74 -1.21 3.45
C THR A 121 11.65 -2.27 3.47
N CYS A 122 10.45 -1.94 2.94
CA CYS A 122 9.33 -2.87 2.86
C CYS A 122 9.69 -4.07 1.97
N ILE A 123 10.21 -3.80 0.76
CA ILE A 123 10.62 -4.84 -0.17
C ILE A 123 11.69 -5.75 0.43
N SER A 124 12.76 -5.18 1.03
CA SER A 124 13.86 -5.97 1.57
C SER A 124 13.42 -6.81 2.78
N SER A 125 12.59 -6.25 3.66
CA SER A 125 12.08 -6.97 4.83
C SER A 125 11.20 -8.15 4.44
N ILE A 126 10.30 -7.97 3.46
CA ILE A 126 9.44 -9.05 2.99
C ILE A 126 10.26 -10.13 2.25
N ASN A 127 11.18 -9.73 1.38
CA ASN A 127 12.03 -10.66 0.61
C ASN A 127 13.04 -11.42 1.48
N SER A 128 13.44 -10.88 2.62
CA SER A 128 14.33 -11.58 3.55
C SER A 128 13.72 -12.86 4.11
N GLY A 129 12.39 -12.97 4.08
CA GLY A 129 11.65 -14.09 4.68
C GLY A 129 11.77 -14.17 6.20
N ALA A 130 12.47 -13.25 6.84
CA ALA A 130 12.67 -13.23 8.28
C ALA A 130 11.34 -13.01 9.02
N TYR A 131 11.25 -13.58 10.22
CA TYR A 131 10.12 -13.40 11.12
C TYR A 131 10.45 -12.31 12.14
N GLY A 132 9.78 -11.17 12.02
CA GLY A 132 9.83 -10.13 13.06
C GLY A 132 8.80 -10.44 14.15
N THR A 133 9.17 -10.15 15.39
CA THR A 133 8.27 -10.14 16.54
C THR A 133 8.37 -8.79 17.22
N ILE A 134 7.46 -8.51 18.17
CA ILE A 134 7.51 -7.28 18.97
C ILE A 134 8.84 -7.16 19.74
N ASP A 135 9.44 -8.29 20.12
CA ASP A 135 10.70 -8.33 20.87
C ASP A 135 11.93 -8.42 19.96
N LYS A 136 11.74 -8.80 18.70
CA LYS A 136 12.81 -8.93 17.71
C LYS A 136 12.39 -8.37 16.38
N LEU A 137 12.67 -7.09 16.18
CA LEU A 137 12.40 -6.42 14.92
C LEU A 137 13.37 -6.91 13.83
N ILE A 138 12.88 -7.07 12.62
CA ILE A 138 13.69 -7.45 11.44
C ILE A 138 14.17 -6.24 10.66
N ASN A 139 13.59 -5.08 10.90
CA ASN A 139 13.97 -3.85 10.24
C ASN A 139 15.13 -3.17 10.98
N ASN A 140 16.31 -3.20 10.35
CA ASN A 140 17.50 -2.50 10.83
C ASN A 140 17.74 -1.17 10.09
N SER A 141 16.76 -0.69 9.34
CA SER A 141 16.88 0.57 8.61
C SER A 141 17.08 1.72 9.60
N LYS A 142 18.10 2.54 9.37
CA LYS A 142 18.30 3.81 10.08
C LYS A 142 17.46 4.95 9.48
N VAL A 143 16.83 4.69 8.36
CA VAL A 143 15.86 5.61 7.74
C VAL A 143 14.59 5.47 8.57
N LYS A 144 14.27 6.48 9.35
CA LYS A 144 12.94 6.61 9.92
C LYS A 144 11.98 6.75 8.76
N ALA A 145 10.89 5.97 8.75
CA ALA A 145 9.74 6.38 7.99
C ALA A 145 9.43 7.80 8.45
N ALA A 146 9.19 8.70 7.52
CA ALA A 146 8.79 10.04 7.87
C ALA A 146 7.55 9.91 8.77
N GLU A 147 7.70 10.27 10.03
CA GLU A 147 6.59 10.51 10.93
C GLU A 147 6.07 11.88 10.53
N GLU A 148 5.17 11.90 9.55
CA GLU A 148 4.47 13.10 9.13
C GLU A 148 2.96 12.88 9.25
#